data_e800d74ba4698ad29d2b454aea0833f5
#
_entry.id   e800d74ba4698ad29d2b454aea0833f5
#
_cell.length_a   1.000
_cell.length_b   1.000
_cell.length_c   1.000
_cell.angle_alpha   90.00
_cell.angle_beta   90.00
_cell.angle_gamma   90.00
#
_symmetry.space_group_name_H-M   'P 1'
#
loop_
_entity.id
_entity.type
_entity.pdbx_description
1 polymer ?
#
loop_
_entity_poly.entity_id
_entity_poly.type
_entity_poly.pdbx_seq_one_letter_code
_entity_poly.pdbx_strand_id
1 'polypeptide(L)'
;MASVPDYSRPTTPENGTNGVMTPRTPKNSGFALTEYTANPSPPPESPRPRTNDVVPDAFLLPNGYPDYLRLILTSRVYEVVKETPLTHAINLSNRLECNVLLKREDLQPVFSFKLRGAYNKMAHLDPKDRWKGVIACSAGNHAQGVAYSARHLKIPATIVMPSGTPDIKHKNVSRLGGSVILHGADFDAAKAEAARLEKLHGLVSIPPFDDPYVIAGQGTVGMELLRQTDLSKLTAVFCCVGGGGLIAGVGVYIKRIAPHVKIIGVEQYDANAMVESLKAGKRVLLKDVGLFADGAAVKTVGEETFRICQEVVDEVVQVTTDETCAAIKDMFEDTRSIVEPAGALALAGLKKWVSRNPSPDRDRGLIATASGANMNFDRLRFVAERAALGENKEALLSVTIPEMPGAFAKLVAVIHPMAVTEFSYRYSGPSEANILVGVELKAATRPKGMIATDLSQDELAKSHIRYLVGGRSNAADEHLYMFEFPERGGALYKFLNTLQPGMNISLFHYRNYGGDVAKILSGIQCKKEDSEKLEGFLRDIGYPYKEVTGSESYKTFLRH
;
A
#
# COMPACT_ATOMS: atom_id res chain seq x y z
N MET A 1 -23.35 44.93 -8.50
CA MET A 1 -23.20 44.90 -9.97
C MET A 1 -21.74 45.12 -10.28
N ALA A 2 -20.99 44.07 -10.50
CA ALA A 2 -19.63 44.09 -11.03
C ALA A 2 -19.48 42.89 -11.94
N SER A 3 -19.07 43.14 -13.14
CA SER A 3 -19.06 42.31 -14.32
C SER A 3 -18.01 41.21 -14.29
N VAL A 4 -18.41 40.03 -14.78
CA VAL A 4 -17.57 38.87 -15.08
C VAL A 4 -16.84 39.09 -16.42
N PRO A 5 -15.55 38.80 -16.58
CA PRO A 5 -14.88 38.79 -17.86
C PRO A 5 -15.05 37.45 -18.59
N ASP A 6 -15.41 37.57 -19.85
CA ASP A 6 -15.53 36.54 -20.87
C ASP A 6 -14.14 36.10 -21.37
N TYR A 7 -13.88 34.77 -21.42
CA TYR A 7 -12.70 34.19 -22.06
C TYR A 7 -13.13 33.30 -23.24
N SER A 8 -13.17 33.91 -24.42
CA SER A 8 -13.29 33.20 -25.70
C SER A 8 -11.90 32.85 -26.28
N ARG A 9 -11.72 31.57 -26.54
CA ARG A 9 -10.89 30.83 -27.51
C ARG A 9 -9.47 31.33 -27.87
N PRO A 10 -8.50 30.43 -27.94
CA PRO A 10 -7.38 30.53 -28.88
C PRO A 10 -7.52 29.60 -30.09
N THR A 11 -7.11 30.15 -31.20
CA THR A 11 -7.03 29.64 -32.55
C THR A 11 -6.01 28.50 -32.72
N THR A 12 -6.39 27.54 -33.57
CA THR A 12 -5.52 26.49 -34.12
C THR A 12 -4.48 27.03 -35.12
N PRO A 13 -3.37 26.38 -35.30
CA PRO A 13 -2.71 26.24 -36.59
C PRO A 13 -2.70 24.79 -37.10
N GLU A 14 -2.94 24.70 -38.40
CA GLU A 14 -2.94 23.48 -39.23
C GLU A 14 -1.54 23.00 -39.60
N ASN A 15 -1.54 21.72 -39.96
CA ASN A 15 -0.64 20.99 -40.89
C ASN A 15 0.61 20.28 -40.37
N GLY A 16 0.57 18.98 -40.63
CA GLY A 16 1.75 18.23 -41.00
C GLY A 16 1.74 16.73 -40.73
N THR A 17 1.32 15.95 -41.73
CA THR A 17 1.79 14.60 -42.10
C THR A 17 1.40 13.36 -41.28
N ASN A 18 0.62 12.52 -41.95
CA ASN A 18 0.25 11.15 -41.68
C ASN A 18 1.50 10.24 -41.47
N GLY A 19 1.57 9.63 -40.30
CA GLY A 19 2.36 8.44 -40.04
C GLY A 19 1.48 7.40 -39.35
N VAL A 20 1.04 6.39 -40.10
CA VAL A 20 0.31 5.23 -39.58
C VAL A 20 1.24 4.45 -38.66
N MET A 21 1.06 4.59 -37.34
CA MET A 21 1.68 3.69 -36.37
C MET A 21 0.77 2.47 -36.16
N THR A 22 1.20 1.33 -36.66
CA THR A 22 0.67 0.03 -36.27
C THR A 22 0.85 -0.21 -34.76
N PRO A 23 -0.15 -0.73 -34.05
CA PRO A 23 0.01 -1.04 -32.63
C PRO A 23 0.98 -2.18 -32.46
N ARG A 24 2.13 -1.92 -31.86
CA ARG A 24 3.01 -2.96 -31.34
C ARG A 24 2.33 -3.56 -30.11
N THR A 25 1.94 -4.82 -30.20
CA THR A 25 1.61 -5.66 -29.05
C THR A 25 2.72 -5.55 -28.01
N PRO A 26 2.40 -5.28 -26.74
CA PRO A 26 3.39 -5.34 -25.68
C PRO A 26 3.80 -6.81 -25.55
N LYS A 27 5.06 -7.11 -25.87
CA LYS A 27 5.68 -8.36 -25.44
C LYS A 27 5.59 -8.39 -23.93
N ASN A 28 4.96 -9.40 -23.37
CA ASN A 28 5.06 -9.76 -21.96
C ASN A 28 6.55 -9.89 -21.61
N SER A 29 7.14 -8.80 -21.17
CA SER A 29 8.39 -8.83 -20.44
C SER A 29 8.03 -9.31 -19.05
N GLY A 30 8.07 -10.64 -18.86
CA GLY A 30 8.14 -11.20 -17.52
C GLY A 30 9.26 -10.47 -16.79
N PHE A 31 8.92 -9.66 -15.79
CA PHE A 31 9.90 -9.09 -14.91
C PHE A 31 10.60 -10.26 -14.24
N ALA A 32 11.85 -10.49 -14.61
CA ALA A 32 12.71 -11.39 -13.88
C ALA A 32 12.83 -10.80 -12.47
N LEU A 33 12.26 -11.50 -11.49
CA LEU A 33 12.25 -11.13 -10.07
C LEU A 33 13.67 -11.30 -9.51
N THR A 34 14.58 -10.38 -9.82
CA THR A 34 15.92 -10.39 -9.27
C THR A 34 15.92 -9.58 -7.98
N GLU A 35 15.71 -10.26 -6.88
CA GLU A 35 15.89 -9.71 -5.55
C GLU A 35 17.38 -9.71 -5.19
N TYR A 36 17.76 -8.84 -4.26
CA TYR A 36 19.13 -8.75 -3.77
C TYR A 36 19.33 -9.73 -2.60
N THR A 37 20.30 -10.64 -2.74
CA THR A 37 20.87 -11.42 -1.65
C THR A 37 22.33 -11.02 -1.48
N ALA A 38 22.75 -10.66 -0.28
CA ALA A 38 24.11 -10.20 -0.02
C ALA A 38 25.14 -11.30 -0.29
N ASN A 39 26.12 -10.97 -1.14
CA ASN A 39 27.36 -11.77 -1.21
C ASN A 39 28.35 -11.24 -0.15
N PRO A 40 29.04 -12.07 0.61
CA PRO A 40 29.99 -11.62 1.64
C PRO A 40 31.33 -11.14 1.05
N SER A 41 31.29 -10.15 0.17
CA SER A 41 32.51 -9.47 -0.29
C SER A 41 32.73 -8.24 0.59
N PRO A 42 33.96 -7.97 1.05
CA PRO A 42 34.23 -6.76 1.81
C PRO A 42 33.90 -5.53 0.96
N PRO A 43 33.26 -4.51 1.53
CA PRO A 43 32.95 -3.29 0.80
C PRO A 43 34.25 -2.59 0.33
N PRO A 44 34.23 -1.95 -0.86
CA PRO A 44 35.36 -1.14 -1.29
C PRO A 44 35.60 0.00 -0.30
N GLU A 45 36.87 0.35 -0.05
CA GLU A 45 37.23 1.51 0.76
C GLU A 45 36.55 2.77 0.18
N SER A 46 35.49 3.21 0.84
CA SER A 46 34.77 4.42 0.44
C SER A 46 35.48 5.67 0.98
N PRO A 47 35.44 6.81 0.27
CA PRO A 47 36.01 8.06 0.76
C PRO A 47 35.36 8.44 2.09
N ARG A 48 36.14 8.97 3.02
CA ARG A 48 35.71 9.36 4.38
C ARG A 48 34.45 10.23 4.31
N PRO A 49 33.35 9.84 5.00
CA PRO A 49 32.13 10.64 4.98
C PRO A 49 32.34 11.99 5.67
N ARG A 50 31.62 13.02 5.23
CA ARG A 50 31.57 14.35 5.86
C ARG A 50 30.84 14.35 7.23
N THR A 51 30.74 13.20 7.89
CA THR A 51 30.05 13.01 9.18
C THR A 51 30.83 13.54 10.39
N ASN A 52 32.11 13.89 10.20
CA ASN A 52 32.98 14.34 11.29
C ASN A 52 32.53 15.64 11.98
N ASP A 53 31.73 16.49 11.29
CA ASP A 53 31.24 17.75 11.86
C ASP A 53 29.92 17.59 12.67
N VAL A 54 29.29 16.41 12.60
CA VAL A 54 27.97 16.16 13.21
C VAL A 54 28.07 15.40 14.52
N VAL A 55 29.10 14.57 14.68
CA VAL A 55 29.27 13.69 15.84
C VAL A 55 30.58 14.01 16.54
N PRO A 56 30.60 14.22 17.87
CA PRO A 56 31.86 14.46 18.60
C PRO A 56 32.85 13.31 18.44
N ASP A 57 34.15 13.63 18.43
CA ASP A 57 35.24 12.64 18.27
C ASP A 57 35.13 11.44 19.22
N ALA A 58 34.64 11.66 20.43
CA ALA A 58 34.41 10.60 21.43
C ALA A 58 33.41 9.53 20.98
N PHE A 59 32.61 9.79 19.93
CA PHE A 59 31.63 8.89 19.35
C PHE A 59 32.03 8.36 17.97
N LEU A 60 33.31 8.53 17.61
CA LEU A 60 33.86 7.98 16.38
C LEU A 60 34.67 6.71 16.65
N LEU A 61 34.58 5.77 15.74
CA LEU A 61 35.46 4.60 15.67
C LEU A 61 36.86 4.99 15.16
N PRO A 62 37.89 4.15 15.35
CA PRO A 62 39.26 4.44 14.86
C PRO A 62 39.34 4.71 13.35
N ASN A 63 38.42 4.18 12.56
CA ASN A 63 38.30 4.41 11.11
C ASN A 63 37.58 5.72 10.74
N GLY A 64 37.16 6.52 11.73
CA GLY A 64 36.49 7.80 11.55
C GLY A 64 34.96 7.71 11.30
N TYR A 65 34.36 6.53 11.30
CA TYR A 65 32.92 6.37 11.22
C TYR A 65 32.24 6.48 12.60
N PRO A 66 30.97 6.88 12.66
CA PRO A 66 30.21 6.95 13.90
C PRO A 66 30.12 5.58 14.60
N ASP A 67 30.35 5.55 15.91
CA ASP A 67 30.10 4.39 16.75
C ASP A 67 28.59 4.31 17.05
N TYR A 68 27.86 3.67 16.15
CA TYR A 68 26.42 3.55 16.27
C TYR A 68 25.97 2.78 17.51
N LEU A 69 26.73 1.79 17.99
CA LEU A 69 26.37 1.10 19.23
C LEU A 69 26.34 2.09 20.39
N ARG A 70 27.39 2.90 20.52
CA ARG A 70 27.47 3.92 21.56
C ARG A 70 26.42 5.00 21.41
N LEU A 71 26.17 5.49 20.17
CA LEU A 71 25.14 6.47 19.88
C LEU A 71 23.72 5.97 20.22
N ILE A 72 23.43 4.67 19.97
CA ILE A 72 22.14 4.04 20.30
C ILE A 72 21.99 3.92 21.82
N LEU A 73 23.01 3.44 22.52
CA LEU A 73 22.98 3.26 23.98
C LEU A 73 22.89 4.58 24.75
N THR A 74 23.39 5.68 24.18
CA THR A 74 23.31 7.03 24.76
C THR A 74 22.15 7.87 24.20
N SER A 75 21.27 7.26 23.41
CA SER A 75 20.12 7.90 22.81
C SER A 75 19.14 8.42 23.88
N ARG A 76 18.55 9.59 23.61
CA ARG A 76 17.61 10.25 24.51
C ARG A 76 16.14 10.03 24.13
N VAL A 77 15.84 9.07 23.26
CA VAL A 77 14.49 8.87 22.69
C VAL A 77 13.42 8.64 23.77
N TYR A 78 13.76 7.94 24.85
CA TYR A 78 12.82 7.54 25.91
C TYR A 78 12.27 8.70 26.75
N GLU A 79 12.73 9.92 26.52
CA GLU A 79 12.10 11.12 27.09
C GLU A 79 10.71 11.37 26.48
N VAL A 80 10.44 10.86 25.27
CA VAL A 80 9.18 11.08 24.54
C VAL A 80 8.58 9.84 23.91
N VAL A 81 9.39 8.82 23.57
CA VAL A 81 8.88 7.60 22.97
C VAL A 81 8.50 6.58 24.04
N LYS A 82 7.57 5.72 23.67
CA LYS A 82 7.25 4.53 24.47
C LYS A 82 8.05 3.35 23.93
N GLU A 83 8.52 2.49 24.83
CA GLU A 83 8.92 1.15 24.42
C GLU A 83 7.69 0.42 23.91
N THR A 84 7.64 0.18 22.60
CA THR A 84 6.46 -0.41 21.97
C THR A 84 6.43 -1.91 22.16
N PRO A 85 5.25 -2.54 22.26
CA PRO A 85 5.18 -3.99 22.43
C PRO A 85 5.65 -4.73 21.18
N LEU A 86 6.17 -5.93 21.43
CA LEU A 86 6.36 -6.96 20.42
C LEU A 86 5.16 -7.91 20.52
N THR A 87 4.20 -7.79 19.58
CA THR A 87 2.93 -8.49 19.60
C THR A 87 3.01 -9.78 18.79
N HIS A 88 2.58 -10.90 19.37
CA HIS A 88 2.44 -12.16 18.63
C HIS A 88 1.23 -12.11 17.70
N ALA A 89 1.46 -12.35 16.41
CA ALA A 89 0.44 -12.41 15.37
C ALA A 89 -0.05 -13.86 15.22
N ILE A 90 -1.06 -14.23 16.01
CA ILE A 90 -1.50 -15.63 16.19
C ILE A 90 -2.05 -16.21 14.89
N ASN A 91 -2.93 -15.49 14.19
CA ASN A 91 -3.53 -15.97 12.93
C ASN A 91 -2.45 -16.16 11.85
N LEU A 92 -1.54 -15.18 11.74
CA LEU A 92 -0.42 -15.26 10.82
C LEU A 92 0.54 -16.38 11.15
N SER A 93 0.87 -16.57 12.44
CA SER A 93 1.77 -17.63 12.89
C SER A 93 1.22 -19.01 12.53
N ASN A 94 -0.07 -19.23 12.77
CA ASN A 94 -0.74 -20.49 12.42
C ASN A 94 -0.77 -20.72 10.91
N ARG A 95 -1.05 -19.68 10.12
CA ARG A 95 -1.13 -19.77 8.66
C ARG A 95 0.24 -19.99 8.01
N LEU A 96 1.28 -19.35 8.53
CA LEU A 96 2.64 -19.40 7.98
C LEU A 96 3.51 -20.49 8.62
N GLU A 97 2.97 -21.21 9.59
CA GLU A 97 3.66 -22.28 10.33
C GLU A 97 5.02 -21.85 10.91
N CYS A 98 5.06 -20.64 11.48
CA CYS A 98 6.23 -20.06 12.15
C CYS A 98 5.79 -19.03 13.19
N ASN A 99 6.69 -18.58 14.06
CA ASN A 99 6.38 -17.59 15.10
C ASN A 99 6.52 -16.16 14.55
N VAL A 100 5.42 -15.54 14.15
CA VAL A 100 5.37 -14.17 13.61
C VAL A 100 5.12 -13.17 14.73
N LEU A 101 6.02 -12.20 14.86
CA LEU A 101 5.98 -11.13 15.86
C LEU A 101 5.93 -9.77 15.16
N LEU A 102 5.14 -8.85 15.69
CA LEU A 102 4.96 -7.49 15.15
C LEU A 102 5.52 -6.46 16.12
N LYS A 103 6.54 -5.72 15.70
CA LYS A 103 7.06 -4.56 16.45
C LYS A 103 6.18 -3.34 16.18
N ARG A 104 5.45 -2.89 17.18
CA ARG A 104 4.30 -1.99 17.06
C ARG A 104 4.69 -0.51 17.12
N GLU A 105 5.48 -0.02 16.17
CA GLU A 105 5.84 1.41 16.08
C GLU A 105 4.66 2.32 15.68
N ASP A 106 3.59 1.74 15.17
CA ASP A 106 2.30 2.39 14.96
C ASP A 106 1.63 2.89 16.26
N LEU A 107 2.05 2.39 17.44
CA LEU A 107 1.55 2.80 18.75
C LEU A 107 2.34 3.95 19.39
N GLN A 108 3.32 4.52 18.71
CA GLN A 108 4.01 5.73 19.17
C GLN A 108 3.06 6.94 19.24
N PRO A 109 3.36 7.97 20.04
CA PRO A 109 2.50 9.16 20.19
C PRO A 109 2.13 9.88 18.88
N VAL A 110 2.97 9.75 17.83
CA VAL A 110 2.70 10.28 16.48
C VAL A 110 2.43 9.16 15.47
N PHE A 111 2.07 7.98 15.94
CA PHE A 111 1.74 6.80 15.14
C PHE A 111 2.83 6.38 14.16
N SER A 112 4.12 6.58 14.50
CA SER A 112 5.25 6.19 13.65
C SER A 112 6.58 6.21 14.41
N PHE A 113 7.50 5.31 14.02
CA PHE A 113 8.88 5.25 14.51
C PHE A 113 9.69 6.52 14.28
N LYS A 114 9.29 7.37 13.32
CA LYS A 114 10.01 8.60 12.93
C LYS A 114 10.26 9.55 14.10
N LEU A 115 9.44 9.50 15.13
CA LEU A 115 9.62 10.25 16.36
C LEU A 115 10.99 9.98 17.01
N ARG A 116 11.46 8.72 17.00
CA ARG A 116 12.72 8.31 17.63
C ARG A 116 13.91 9.09 17.08
N GLY A 117 14.09 9.05 15.76
CA GLY A 117 15.21 9.74 15.11
C GLY A 117 15.09 11.26 15.17
N ALA A 118 13.89 11.79 14.93
CA ALA A 118 13.64 13.22 15.00
C ALA A 118 13.97 13.78 16.40
N TYR A 119 13.46 13.14 17.44
CA TYR A 119 13.74 13.54 18.82
C TYR A 119 15.21 13.40 19.18
N ASN A 120 15.83 12.24 18.85
CA ASN A 120 17.22 12.01 19.19
C ASN A 120 18.15 13.07 18.57
N LYS A 121 17.95 13.43 17.30
CA LYS A 121 18.70 14.50 16.65
C LYS A 121 18.50 15.84 17.37
N MET A 122 17.26 16.21 17.63
CA MET A 122 16.94 17.50 18.24
C MET A 122 17.40 17.62 19.69
N ALA A 123 17.37 16.52 20.46
CA ALA A 123 17.86 16.47 21.84
C ALA A 123 19.37 16.66 21.95
N HIS A 124 20.13 16.32 20.90
CA HIS A 124 21.57 16.49 20.80
C HIS A 124 22.01 17.79 20.12
N LEU A 125 21.07 18.69 19.79
CA LEU A 125 21.44 20.02 19.28
C LEU A 125 22.18 20.81 20.35
N ASP A 126 23.23 21.53 19.92
CA ASP A 126 23.93 22.46 20.79
C ASP A 126 22.92 23.50 21.35
N PRO A 127 22.91 23.79 22.65
CA PRO A 127 22.05 24.80 23.24
C PRO A 127 22.08 26.15 22.54
N LYS A 128 23.27 26.54 22.00
CA LYS A 128 23.44 27.78 21.24
C LYS A 128 22.65 27.83 19.91
N ASP A 129 22.26 26.68 19.36
CA ASP A 129 21.52 26.59 18.09
C ASP A 129 20.02 26.39 18.29
N ARG A 130 19.58 25.94 19.47
CA ARG A 130 18.16 25.63 19.75
C ARG A 130 17.21 26.82 19.58
N TRP A 131 17.67 28.01 19.97
CA TRP A 131 16.86 29.22 19.87
C TRP A 131 16.57 29.66 18.43
N LYS A 132 17.45 29.29 17.48
CA LYS A 132 17.27 29.58 16.05
C LYS A 132 16.07 28.82 15.48
N GLY A 133 15.77 27.65 16.03
CA GLY A 133 14.73 26.75 15.57
C GLY A 133 15.25 25.69 14.59
N VAL A 134 14.36 24.77 14.25
CA VAL A 134 14.63 23.67 13.33
C VAL A 134 13.76 23.74 12.08
N ILE A 135 14.22 23.11 11.00
CA ILE A 135 13.48 23.03 9.75
C ILE A 135 13.49 21.59 9.23
N ALA A 136 12.36 21.16 8.63
CA ALA A 136 12.28 19.89 7.91
C ALA A 136 11.39 20.03 6.67
N CYS A 137 11.76 19.35 5.59
CA CYS A 137 10.90 19.18 4.41
C CYS A 137 10.25 17.81 4.47
N SER A 138 8.97 17.76 4.83
CA SER A 138 8.19 16.50 4.89
C SER A 138 6.72 16.78 5.06
N ALA A 139 5.85 16.00 4.39
CA ALA A 139 4.40 16.06 4.55
C ALA A 139 3.80 14.85 5.32
N GLY A 140 4.64 13.98 5.88
CA GLY A 140 4.23 12.72 6.50
C GLY A 140 4.72 12.53 7.94
N ASN A 141 5.11 11.30 8.24
CA ASN A 141 5.52 10.84 9.56
C ASN A 141 6.67 11.65 10.17
N HIS A 142 7.65 12.02 9.35
CA HIS A 142 8.80 12.79 9.82
C HIS A 142 8.40 14.21 10.26
N ALA A 143 7.53 14.87 9.51
CA ALA A 143 7.00 16.19 9.87
C ALA A 143 6.32 16.19 11.25
N GLN A 144 5.50 15.17 11.52
CA GLN A 144 4.84 14.99 12.80
C GLN A 144 5.85 14.69 13.92
N GLY A 145 6.85 13.84 13.64
CA GLY A 145 7.93 13.54 14.57
C GLY A 145 8.72 14.79 14.97
N VAL A 146 9.08 15.63 13.98
CA VAL A 146 9.80 16.91 14.25
C VAL A 146 8.93 17.88 15.04
N ALA A 147 7.67 18.10 14.64
CA ALA A 147 6.76 19.02 15.32
C ALA A 147 6.50 18.61 16.78
N TYR A 148 6.25 17.32 17.03
CA TYR A 148 6.06 16.79 18.38
C TYR A 148 7.32 16.95 19.24
N SER A 149 8.50 16.60 18.69
CA SER A 149 9.79 16.76 19.36
C SER A 149 10.10 18.22 19.70
N ALA A 150 9.85 19.10 18.74
CA ALA A 150 10.04 20.54 18.89
C ALA A 150 9.21 21.12 20.03
N ARG A 151 7.92 20.75 20.08
CA ARG A 151 7.02 21.15 21.17
C ARG A 151 7.53 20.68 22.52
N HIS A 152 8.00 19.45 22.62
CA HIS A 152 8.53 18.90 23.87
C HIS A 152 9.81 19.61 24.32
N LEU A 153 10.74 19.85 23.39
CA LEU A 153 12.02 20.52 23.65
C LEU A 153 11.92 22.05 23.71
N LYS A 154 10.72 22.61 23.43
CA LYS A 154 10.47 24.07 23.35
C LYS A 154 11.35 24.76 22.29
N ILE A 155 11.57 24.10 21.16
CA ILE A 155 12.33 24.61 20.02
C ILE A 155 11.33 25.01 18.91
N PRO A 156 11.43 26.21 18.29
CA PRO A 156 10.60 26.53 17.13
C PRO A 156 10.84 25.55 15.99
N ALA A 157 9.77 25.07 15.33
CA ALA A 157 9.88 24.17 14.18
C ALA A 157 9.15 24.70 12.96
N THR A 158 9.85 24.78 11.83
CA THR A 158 9.31 25.11 10.52
C THR A 158 9.27 23.86 9.66
N ILE A 159 8.09 23.54 9.13
CA ILE A 159 7.88 22.37 8.27
C ILE A 159 7.45 22.85 6.89
N VAL A 160 8.26 22.56 5.87
CA VAL A 160 7.96 22.92 4.48
C VAL A 160 7.34 21.71 3.77
N MET A 161 6.22 21.96 3.08
CA MET A 161 5.44 20.95 2.35
C MET A 161 5.07 21.47 0.96
N PRO A 162 4.87 20.61 -0.04
CA PRO A 162 4.29 21.02 -1.33
C PRO A 162 2.92 21.66 -1.16
N SER A 163 2.59 22.62 -2.03
CA SER A 163 1.31 23.35 -1.98
C SER A 163 0.08 22.44 -2.14
N GLY A 164 0.22 21.31 -2.86
CA GLY A 164 -0.82 20.31 -3.03
C GLY A 164 -0.98 19.31 -1.87
N THR A 165 -0.30 19.52 -0.74
CA THR A 165 -0.40 18.62 0.42
C THR A 165 -1.82 18.66 1.00
N PRO A 166 -2.48 17.48 1.19
CA PRO A 166 -3.82 17.43 1.76
C PRO A 166 -3.93 18.10 3.13
N ASP A 167 -5.05 18.79 3.34
CA ASP A 167 -5.36 19.55 4.56
C ASP A 167 -5.11 18.78 5.85
N ILE A 168 -5.49 17.50 5.90
CA ILE A 168 -5.33 16.67 7.08
C ILE A 168 -3.87 16.53 7.51
N LYS A 169 -2.93 16.46 6.55
CA LYS A 169 -1.50 16.30 6.84
C LYS A 169 -0.92 17.56 7.48
N HIS A 170 -1.15 18.73 6.89
CA HIS A 170 -0.59 19.96 7.45
C HIS A 170 -1.31 20.42 8.74
N LYS A 171 -2.63 20.19 8.87
CA LYS A 171 -3.37 20.43 10.10
C LYS A 171 -2.87 19.57 11.27
N ASN A 172 -2.51 18.31 11.02
CA ASN A 172 -1.91 17.44 12.03
C ASN A 172 -0.58 17.99 12.55
N VAL A 173 0.29 18.48 11.65
CA VAL A 173 1.58 19.08 12.03
C VAL A 173 1.38 20.36 12.83
N SER A 174 0.46 21.25 12.40
CA SER A 174 0.14 22.48 13.12
C SER A 174 -0.42 22.20 14.52
N ARG A 175 -1.29 21.19 14.66
CA ARG A 175 -1.83 20.75 15.96
C ARG A 175 -0.72 20.25 16.91
N LEU A 176 0.34 19.68 16.36
CA LEU A 176 1.51 19.24 17.13
C LEU A 176 2.46 20.39 17.50
N GLY A 177 2.24 21.61 17.00
CA GLY A 177 3.00 22.80 17.32
C GLY A 177 4.03 23.22 16.25
N GLY A 178 4.06 22.59 15.08
CA GLY A 178 4.90 22.99 13.96
C GLY A 178 4.30 24.13 13.14
N SER A 179 5.12 25.09 12.73
CA SER A 179 4.77 26.12 11.75
C SER A 179 4.88 25.53 10.35
N VAL A 180 3.79 25.50 9.59
CA VAL A 180 3.76 24.90 8.25
C VAL A 180 3.88 25.99 7.19
N ILE A 181 4.77 25.75 6.22
CA ILE A 181 4.91 26.56 5.00
C ILE A 181 4.57 25.64 3.82
N LEU A 182 3.53 26.03 3.07
CA LEU A 182 3.17 25.36 1.81
C LEU A 182 3.87 26.07 0.66
N HIS A 183 4.77 25.37 -0.05
CA HIS A 183 5.57 25.96 -1.12
C HIS A 183 5.89 24.96 -2.24
N GLY A 184 5.78 25.44 -3.47
CA GLY A 184 6.12 24.68 -4.68
C GLY A 184 5.07 23.65 -5.11
N ALA A 185 5.20 23.17 -6.35
CA ALA A 185 4.29 22.19 -6.93
C ALA A 185 4.59 20.75 -6.47
N ASP A 186 5.84 20.47 -6.11
CA ASP A 186 6.33 19.14 -5.78
C ASP A 186 7.28 19.14 -4.56
N PHE A 187 7.77 17.95 -4.23
CA PHE A 187 8.68 17.76 -3.09
C PHE A 187 10.06 18.42 -3.32
N ASP A 188 10.55 18.46 -4.56
CA ASP A 188 11.86 19.03 -4.88
C ASP A 188 11.83 20.55 -4.70
N ALA A 189 10.76 21.23 -5.11
CA ALA A 189 10.54 22.65 -4.89
C ALA A 189 10.40 22.99 -3.39
N ALA A 190 9.65 22.19 -2.64
CA ALA A 190 9.54 22.35 -1.18
C ALA A 190 10.89 22.15 -0.47
N LYS A 191 11.70 21.20 -0.92
CA LYS A 191 13.05 20.95 -0.40
C LYS A 191 14.01 22.11 -0.69
N ALA A 192 13.94 22.68 -1.88
CA ALA A 192 14.74 23.87 -2.24
C ALA A 192 14.39 25.07 -1.36
N GLU A 193 13.08 25.28 -1.09
CA GLU A 193 12.63 26.35 -0.17
C GLU A 193 13.07 26.10 1.27
N ALA A 194 12.99 24.84 1.75
CA ALA A 194 13.52 24.51 3.07
C ALA A 194 15.02 24.85 3.18
N ALA A 195 15.82 24.49 2.17
CA ALA A 195 17.25 24.83 2.15
C ALA A 195 17.50 26.34 2.07
N ARG A 196 16.66 27.10 1.37
CA ARG A 196 16.71 28.57 1.33
C ARG A 196 16.46 29.18 2.70
N LEU A 197 15.40 28.74 3.38
CA LEU A 197 15.01 29.22 4.72
C LEU A 197 16.03 28.82 5.79
N GLU A 198 16.59 27.62 5.71
CA GLU A 198 17.70 27.15 6.55
C GLU A 198 18.86 28.13 6.53
N LYS A 199 19.34 28.51 5.33
CA LYS A 199 20.43 29.47 5.17
C LYS A 199 20.06 30.88 5.61
N LEU A 200 18.85 31.34 5.26
CA LEU A 200 18.40 32.71 5.54
C LEU A 200 18.25 32.97 7.04
N HIS A 201 17.71 31.99 7.79
CA HIS A 201 17.41 32.16 9.21
C HIS A 201 18.37 31.39 10.13
N GLY A 202 19.34 30.67 9.60
CA GLY A 202 20.27 29.85 10.35
C GLY A 202 19.58 28.70 11.11
N LEU A 203 18.47 28.18 10.55
CA LEU A 203 17.71 27.06 11.13
C LEU A 203 18.53 25.78 11.06
N VAL A 204 18.29 24.83 11.99
CA VAL A 204 18.96 23.54 11.94
C VAL A 204 18.09 22.54 11.20
N SER A 205 18.61 21.95 10.12
CA SER A 205 17.93 20.92 9.36
C SER A 205 17.80 19.62 10.15
N ILE A 206 16.60 19.02 10.13
CA ILE A 206 16.34 17.71 10.72
C ILE A 206 16.02 16.72 9.60
N PRO A 207 17.02 15.93 9.13
CA PRO A 207 16.85 14.99 8.03
C PRO A 207 15.91 13.83 8.40
N PRO A 208 15.14 13.28 7.44
CA PRO A 208 14.21 12.18 7.72
C PRO A 208 14.86 10.81 7.94
N PHE A 209 16.15 10.63 7.56
CA PHE A 209 16.85 9.34 7.66
C PHE A 209 18.39 9.46 7.65
N ASP A 210 18.98 10.38 6.89
CA ASP A 210 20.44 10.40 6.62
C ASP A 210 21.18 11.32 7.60
N ASP A 211 21.24 10.92 8.84
CA ASP A 211 21.96 11.62 9.92
C ASP A 211 22.30 10.62 11.04
N PRO A 212 23.51 10.65 11.61
CA PRO A 212 23.94 9.70 12.63
C PRO A 212 23.05 9.64 13.86
N TYR A 213 22.56 10.78 14.36
CA TYR A 213 21.66 10.80 15.51
C TYR A 213 20.25 10.30 15.15
N VAL A 214 19.79 10.57 13.92
CA VAL A 214 18.51 10.03 13.42
C VAL A 214 18.61 8.51 13.31
N ILE A 215 19.68 7.99 12.68
CA ILE A 215 19.92 6.54 12.55
C ILE A 215 20.01 5.89 13.93
N ALA A 216 20.75 6.48 14.86
CA ALA A 216 20.88 5.97 16.22
C ALA A 216 19.53 5.95 16.96
N GLY A 217 18.71 6.99 16.81
CA GLY A 217 17.35 7.01 17.35
C GLY A 217 16.51 5.83 16.86
N GLN A 218 16.57 5.52 15.55
CA GLN A 218 15.89 4.36 14.95
C GLN A 218 16.47 3.04 15.45
N GLY A 219 17.76 2.99 15.73
CA GLY A 219 18.46 1.81 16.26
C GLY A 219 17.95 1.34 17.63
N THR A 220 17.29 2.23 18.40
CA THR A 220 16.63 1.86 19.65
C THR A 220 15.50 0.84 19.45
N VAL A 221 14.90 0.75 18.24
CA VAL A 221 13.97 -0.33 17.89
C VAL A 221 14.69 -1.67 17.95
N GLY A 222 15.90 -1.79 17.37
CA GLY A 222 16.71 -3.00 17.44
C GLY A 222 17.08 -3.39 18.87
N MET A 223 17.39 -2.40 19.72
CA MET A 223 17.65 -2.63 21.14
C MET A 223 16.42 -3.20 21.86
N GLU A 224 15.24 -2.67 21.63
CA GLU A 224 14.00 -3.18 22.20
C GLU A 224 13.68 -4.60 21.72
N LEU A 225 13.85 -4.87 20.41
CA LEU A 225 13.62 -6.19 19.83
C LEU A 225 14.44 -7.29 20.51
N LEU A 226 15.74 -7.05 20.71
CA LEU A 226 16.59 -8.05 21.34
C LEU A 226 16.30 -8.28 22.84
N ARG A 227 15.68 -7.30 23.50
CA ARG A 227 15.21 -7.46 24.90
C ARG A 227 13.87 -8.16 25.02
N GLN A 228 13.02 -8.05 23.98
CA GLN A 228 11.64 -8.52 23.99
C GLN A 228 11.45 -9.91 23.37
N THR A 229 12.53 -10.52 22.83
CA THR A 229 12.46 -11.82 22.15
C THR A 229 13.52 -12.79 22.65
N ASP A 230 13.26 -14.08 22.46
CA ASP A 230 14.26 -15.15 22.66
C ASP A 230 15.21 -15.17 21.44
N LEU A 231 16.46 -14.76 21.67
CA LEU A 231 17.49 -14.67 20.63
C LEU A 231 17.85 -16.02 20.02
N SER A 232 17.68 -17.11 20.77
CA SER A 232 17.97 -18.46 20.26
C SER A 232 17.01 -18.92 19.18
N LYS A 233 15.81 -18.34 19.14
CA LYS A 233 14.75 -18.64 18.18
C LYS A 233 14.62 -17.59 17.08
N LEU A 234 15.22 -16.40 17.26
CA LEU A 234 15.09 -15.29 16.32
C LEU A 234 15.91 -15.56 15.05
N THR A 235 15.23 -15.72 13.94
CA THR A 235 15.83 -16.00 12.62
C THR A 235 16.03 -14.73 11.80
N ALA A 236 15.01 -13.85 11.73
CA ALA A 236 15.07 -12.67 10.87
C ALA A 236 14.21 -11.52 11.38
N VAL A 237 14.66 -10.29 11.07
CA VAL A 237 13.92 -9.03 11.31
C VAL A 237 13.70 -8.33 9.96
N PHE A 238 12.44 -8.02 9.69
CA PHE A 238 11.99 -7.34 8.46
C PHE A 238 11.71 -5.88 8.75
N CYS A 239 12.31 -5.00 7.95
CA CYS A 239 12.12 -3.55 8.05
C CYS A 239 11.67 -2.97 6.71
N CYS A 240 10.69 -2.07 6.71
CA CYS A 240 10.39 -1.27 5.53
C CYS A 240 11.59 -0.37 5.19
N VAL A 241 11.87 -0.22 3.90
CA VAL A 241 12.96 0.61 3.40
C VAL A 241 12.41 1.73 2.54
N GLY A 242 12.69 2.96 2.96
CA GLY A 242 12.64 4.14 2.12
C GLY A 242 14.07 4.69 2.01
N GLY A 243 14.38 5.79 2.69
CA GLY A 243 15.76 6.34 2.73
C GLY A 243 16.78 5.51 3.50
N GLY A 244 16.38 4.40 4.15
CA GLY A 244 17.26 3.44 4.82
C GLY A 244 17.46 3.65 6.32
N GLY A 245 16.95 4.74 6.93
CA GLY A 245 17.25 5.08 8.33
C GLY A 245 16.81 4.04 9.36
N LEU A 246 15.63 3.42 9.19
CA LEU A 246 15.14 2.40 10.11
C LEU A 246 16.00 1.13 10.05
N ILE A 247 16.15 0.56 8.86
CA ILE A 247 16.89 -0.69 8.67
C ILE A 247 18.37 -0.54 9.00
N ALA A 248 18.98 0.61 8.69
CA ALA A 248 20.36 0.91 9.06
C ALA A 248 20.53 0.92 10.58
N GLY A 249 19.66 1.64 11.31
CA GLY A 249 19.71 1.70 12.77
C GLY A 249 19.46 0.35 13.44
N VAL A 250 18.40 -0.36 13.03
CA VAL A 250 18.07 -1.69 13.55
C VAL A 250 19.17 -2.69 13.23
N GLY A 251 19.63 -2.69 11.97
CA GLY A 251 20.63 -3.65 11.50
C GLY A 251 21.99 -3.49 12.19
N VAL A 252 22.48 -2.26 12.33
CA VAL A 252 23.79 -2.02 12.96
C VAL A 252 23.79 -2.46 14.43
N TYR A 253 22.68 -2.30 15.15
CA TYR A 253 22.56 -2.79 16.52
C TYR A 253 22.49 -4.32 16.57
N ILE A 254 21.58 -4.92 15.80
CA ILE A 254 21.37 -6.38 15.84
C ILE A 254 22.61 -7.13 15.38
N LYS A 255 23.26 -6.71 14.28
CA LYS A 255 24.47 -7.39 13.79
C LYS A 255 25.65 -7.34 14.76
N ARG A 256 25.71 -6.35 15.65
CA ARG A 256 26.72 -6.26 16.70
C ARG A 256 26.47 -7.21 17.89
N ILE A 257 25.20 -7.49 18.20
CA ILE A 257 24.80 -8.27 19.39
C ILE A 257 24.43 -9.72 19.02
N ALA A 258 23.68 -9.90 17.93
CA ALA A 258 23.17 -11.17 17.45
C ALA A 258 23.43 -11.32 15.94
N PRO A 259 24.69 -11.49 15.48
CA PRO A 259 25.07 -11.45 14.06
C PRO A 259 24.43 -12.57 13.22
N HIS A 260 23.93 -13.64 13.84
CA HIS A 260 23.20 -14.71 13.17
C HIS A 260 21.81 -14.31 12.69
N VAL A 261 21.22 -13.27 13.27
CA VAL A 261 19.88 -12.79 12.89
C VAL A 261 19.96 -12.07 11.55
N LYS A 262 19.14 -12.50 10.61
CA LYS A 262 19.05 -11.87 9.29
C LYS A 262 18.31 -10.54 9.37
N ILE A 263 18.85 -9.54 8.68
CA ILE A 263 18.24 -8.22 8.51
C ILE A 263 17.72 -8.12 7.08
N ILE A 264 16.40 -8.08 6.94
CA ILE A 264 15.73 -8.12 5.64
C ILE A 264 15.00 -6.82 5.39
N GLY A 265 15.39 -6.12 4.32
CA GLY A 265 14.72 -4.94 3.82
C GLY A 265 13.47 -5.31 3.03
N VAL A 266 12.46 -4.42 3.04
CA VAL A 266 11.28 -4.59 2.19
C VAL A 266 10.96 -3.28 1.49
N GLU A 267 10.87 -3.33 0.16
CA GLU A 267 10.51 -2.21 -0.72
C GLU A 267 9.36 -2.60 -1.66
N GLN A 268 8.65 -1.60 -2.20
CA GLN A 268 7.76 -1.84 -3.33
C GLN A 268 8.55 -1.93 -4.64
N TYR A 269 8.01 -2.64 -5.66
CA TYR A 269 8.66 -2.73 -6.97
C TYR A 269 8.85 -1.40 -7.67
N ASP A 270 7.94 -0.45 -7.43
CA ASP A 270 7.93 0.89 -8.02
C ASP A 270 8.56 1.96 -7.11
N ALA A 271 9.16 1.55 -5.97
CA ALA A 271 9.84 2.42 -5.02
C ALA A 271 11.03 1.66 -4.39
N ASN A 272 11.98 1.20 -5.22
CA ASN A 272 13.02 0.22 -4.90
C ASN A 272 14.45 0.81 -4.94
N ALA A 273 14.60 2.04 -4.46
CA ALA A 273 15.88 2.76 -4.53
C ALA A 273 17.04 2.04 -3.81
N MET A 274 16.78 1.34 -2.71
CA MET A 274 17.82 0.60 -1.97
C MET A 274 18.24 -0.66 -2.73
N VAL A 275 17.29 -1.45 -3.26
CA VAL A 275 17.60 -2.64 -4.07
C VAL A 275 18.49 -2.28 -5.25
N GLU A 276 18.10 -1.26 -6.02
CA GLU A 276 18.87 -0.83 -7.19
C GLU A 276 20.24 -0.28 -6.80
N SER A 277 20.32 0.43 -5.66
CA SER A 277 21.58 0.94 -5.14
C SER A 277 22.52 -0.17 -4.67
N LEU A 278 22.01 -1.16 -3.94
CA LEU A 278 22.81 -2.31 -3.47
C LEU A 278 23.31 -3.16 -4.64
N LYS A 279 22.46 -3.41 -5.65
CA LYS A 279 22.86 -4.11 -6.89
C LYS A 279 23.94 -3.36 -7.66
N ALA A 280 23.84 -2.03 -7.74
CA ALA A 280 24.79 -1.20 -8.44
C ALA A 280 26.09 -0.93 -7.64
N GLY A 281 26.13 -1.27 -6.36
CA GLY A 281 27.25 -0.91 -5.46
C GLY A 281 27.42 0.58 -5.21
N LYS A 282 26.45 1.40 -5.63
CA LYS A 282 26.42 2.87 -5.48
C LYS A 282 24.97 3.37 -5.43
N ARG A 283 24.75 4.54 -4.83
CA ARG A 283 23.42 5.15 -4.78
C ARG A 283 22.88 5.42 -6.19
N VAL A 284 21.65 4.96 -6.44
CA VAL A 284 20.92 5.14 -7.69
C VAL A 284 19.81 6.17 -7.49
N LEU A 285 19.63 7.07 -8.46
CA LEU A 285 18.50 7.98 -8.54
C LEU A 285 17.43 7.35 -9.43
N LEU A 286 16.29 7.02 -8.85
CA LEU A 286 15.13 6.53 -9.60
C LEU A 286 14.51 7.67 -10.41
N LYS A 287 14.08 7.37 -11.64
CA LYS A 287 13.38 8.34 -12.49
C LYS A 287 12.01 8.70 -11.90
N ASP A 288 11.24 7.69 -11.58
CA ASP A 288 9.89 7.81 -11.02
C ASP A 288 9.77 6.91 -9.79
N VAL A 289 8.84 7.24 -8.90
CA VAL A 289 8.60 6.49 -7.66
C VAL A 289 7.11 6.35 -7.43
N GLY A 290 6.63 5.12 -7.21
CA GLY A 290 5.26 4.84 -6.81
C GLY A 290 4.94 5.40 -5.42
N LEU A 291 3.76 6.00 -5.28
CA LEU A 291 3.37 6.72 -4.07
C LEU A 291 2.34 5.96 -3.21
N PHE A 292 2.11 4.68 -3.48
CA PHE A 292 1.18 3.91 -2.65
C PHE A 292 1.70 3.78 -1.21
N ALA A 293 2.96 3.43 -1.01
CA ALA A 293 3.61 3.45 0.30
C ALA A 293 4.43 4.74 0.49
N ASP A 294 3.76 5.90 0.46
CA ASP A 294 4.38 7.24 0.45
C ASP A 294 5.36 7.48 1.61
N GLY A 295 5.15 6.84 2.77
CA GLY A 295 6.09 6.89 3.90
C GLY A 295 7.45 6.21 3.64
N ALA A 296 7.55 5.39 2.60
CA ALA A 296 8.77 4.68 2.17
C ALA A 296 9.22 5.05 0.74
N ALA A 297 8.49 5.92 0.04
CA ALA A 297 8.76 6.28 -1.35
C ALA A 297 9.85 7.37 -1.44
N VAL A 298 11.07 7.00 -1.84
CA VAL A 298 12.18 7.94 -2.07
C VAL A 298 12.83 7.69 -3.42
N LYS A 299 13.25 8.77 -4.09
CA LYS A 299 14.01 8.65 -5.36
C LYS A 299 15.46 8.20 -5.15
N THR A 300 16.03 8.51 -3.98
CA THR A 300 17.44 8.20 -3.66
C THR A 300 17.57 7.91 -2.18
N VAL A 301 18.29 6.87 -1.83
CA VAL A 301 18.63 6.52 -0.44
C VAL A 301 19.68 7.49 0.13
N GLY A 302 19.80 7.54 1.46
CA GLY A 302 20.84 8.35 2.12
C GLY A 302 22.25 7.85 1.83
N GLU A 303 23.24 8.68 2.04
CA GLU A 303 24.64 8.30 1.85
C GLU A 303 25.13 7.40 2.98
N GLU A 304 24.94 7.84 4.20
CA GLU A 304 25.35 7.07 5.36
C GLU A 304 24.45 5.83 5.58
N THR A 305 23.13 5.97 5.35
CA THR A 305 22.23 4.82 5.44
C THR A 305 22.56 3.74 4.40
N PHE A 306 22.94 4.13 3.18
CA PHE A 306 23.38 3.19 2.14
C PHE A 306 24.67 2.47 2.54
N ARG A 307 25.68 3.22 3.02
CA ARG A 307 26.93 2.64 3.52
C ARG A 307 26.67 1.58 4.58
N ILE A 308 25.83 1.90 5.58
CA ILE A 308 25.48 0.95 6.65
C ILE A 308 24.72 -0.25 6.07
N CYS A 309 23.76 -0.03 5.17
CA CYS A 309 22.97 -1.12 4.59
C CYS A 309 23.83 -2.11 3.80
N GLN A 310 24.91 -1.66 3.16
CA GLN A 310 25.87 -2.56 2.51
C GLN A 310 26.55 -3.53 3.50
N GLU A 311 26.69 -3.12 4.76
CA GLU A 311 27.34 -3.93 5.81
C GLU A 311 26.37 -4.85 6.54
N VAL A 312 25.10 -4.41 6.74
CA VAL A 312 24.20 -5.07 7.70
C VAL A 312 22.99 -5.74 7.08
N VAL A 313 22.63 -5.43 5.82
CA VAL A 313 21.45 -5.99 5.16
C VAL A 313 21.80 -7.28 4.45
N ASP A 314 21.13 -8.37 4.82
CA ASP A 314 21.35 -9.69 4.21
C ASP A 314 20.56 -9.86 2.92
N GLU A 315 19.35 -9.28 2.84
CA GLU A 315 18.45 -9.43 1.69
C GLU A 315 17.47 -8.25 1.61
N VAL A 316 17.00 -7.91 0.42
CA VAL A 316 15.88 -6.98 0.22
C VAL A 316 14.80 -7.66 -0.62
N VAL A 317 13.59 -7.78 -0.05
CA VAL A 317 12.41 -8.37 -0.69
C VAL A 317 11.55 -7.26 -1.28
N GLN A 318 11.18 -7.40 -2.54
CA GLN A 318 10.26 -6.48 -3.20
C GLN A 318 8.82 -7.02 -3.18
N VAL A 319 7.86 -6.14 -2.93
CA VAL A 319 6.43 -6.49 -2.83
C VAL A 319 5.58 -5.61 -3.75
N THR A 320 4.43 -6.14 -4.14
CA THR A 320 3.42 -5.41 -4.92
C THR A 320 2.50 -4.61 -4.01
N THR A 321 1.73 -3.71 -4.63
CA THR A 321 0.64 -2.98 -3.95
C THR A 321 -0.39 -3.94 -3.36
N ASP A 322 -0.75 -5.00 -4.08
CA ASP A 322 -1.75 -5.99 -3.63
C ASP A 322 -1.24 -6.81 -2.43
N GLU A 323 0.03 -7.27 -2.48
CA GLU A 323 0.67 -7.93 -1.34
C GLU A 323 0.72 -7.03 -0.09
N THR A 324 0.94 -5.73 -0.29
CA THR A 324 0.92 -4.74 0.80
C THR A 324 -0.50 -4.53 1.36
N CYS A 325 -1.52 -4.45 0.51
CA CYS A 325 -2.93 -4.40 0.94
C CYS A 325 -3.34 -5.63 1.75
N ALA A 326 -2.92 -6.82 1.30
CA ALA A 326 -3.13 -8.07 2.04
C ALA A 326 -2.45 -8.05 3.42
N ALA A 327 -1.25 -7.47 3.54
CA ALA A 327 -0.56 -7.34 4.81
C ALA A 327 -1.25 -6.33 5.76
N ILE A 328 -1.84 -5.24 5.25
CA ILE A 328 -2.66 -4.32 6.07
C ILE A 328 -3.87 -5.06 6.65
N LYS A 329 -4.55 -5.86 5.84
CA LYS A 329 -5.67 -6.71 6.29
C LYS A 329 -5.24 -7.70 7.37
N ASP A 330 -4.14 -8.42 7.14
CA ASP A 330 -3.60 -9.38 8.11
C ASP A 330 -3.27 -8.70 9.45
N MET A 331 -2.64 -7.53 9.43
CA MET A 331 -2.38 -6.76 10.65
C MET A 331 -3.66 -6.38 11.38
N PHE A 332 -4.70 -5.96 10.64
CA PHE A 332 -6.00 -5.67 11.24
C PHE A 332 -6.63 -6.92 11.88
N GLU A 333 -6.57 -8.07 11.21
CA GLU A 333 -7.13 -9.32 11.72
C GLU A 333 -6.45 -9.81 13.01
N ASP A 334 -5.14 -9.61 13.15
CA ASP A 334 -4.38 -10.02 14.33
C ASP A 334 -4.37 -8.96 15.46
N THR A 335 -4.46 -7.67 15.14
CA THR A 335 -4.22 -6.61 16.13
C THR A 335 -5.38 -5.63 16.31
N ARG A 336 -6.38 -5.63 15.43
CA ARG A 336 -7.45 -4.62 15.29
C ARG A 336 -6.92 -3.20 15.04
N SER A 337 -5.65 -3.07 14.60
CA SER A 337 -5.06 -1.80 14.21
C SER A 337 -4.91 -1.70 12.71
N ILE A 338 -5.16 -0.52 12.17
CA ILE A 338 -4.99 -0.23 10.75
C ILE A 338 -3.67 0.52 10.59
N VAL A 339 -2.71 -0.10 9.93
CA VAL A 339 -1.43 0.53 9.59
C VAL A 339 -1.47 1.18 8.22
N GLU A 340 -0.60 2.16 7.99
CA GLU A 340 -0.40 2.75 6.67
C GLU A 340 0.33 1.77 5.72
N PRO A 341 0.27 1.96 4.39
CA PRO A 341 0.95 1.06 3.44
C PRO A 341 2.45 0.86 3.75
N ALA A 342 3.19 1.92 4.06
CA ALA A 342 4.59 1.81 4.49
C ALA A 342 4.74 0.99 5.79
N GLY A 343 3.76 1.08 6.68
CA GLY A 343 3.72 0.31 7.94
C GLY A 343 3.53 -1.19 7.76
N ALA A 344 2.94 -1.60 6.65
CA ALA A 344 2.67 -3.01 6.33
C ALA A 344 3.75 -3.67 5.46
N LEU A 345 4.67 -2.90 4.85
CA LEU A 345 5.69 -3.43 3.94
C LEU A 345 6.49 -4.57 4.55
N ALA A 346 6.97 -4.39 5.78
CA ALA A 346 7.77 -5.40 6.46
C ALA A 346 7.03 -6.74 6.59
N LEU A 347 5.74 -6.70 6.90
CA LEU A 347 4.92 -7.92 6.98
C LEU A 347 4.65 -8.52 5.59
N ALA A 348 4.40 -7.70 4.57
CA ALA A 348 4.24 -8.20 3.20
C ALA A 348 5.50 -8.94 2.73
N GLY A 349 6.69 -8.37 2.99
CA GLY A 349 7.97 -9.00 2.70
C GLY A 349 8.21 -10.28 3.51
N LEU A 350 7.86 -10.29 4.80
CA LEU A 350 7.94 -11.48 5.64
C LEU A 350 7.11 -12.64 5.07
N LYS A 351 5.86 -12.39 4.72
CA LYS A 351 4.97 -13.40 4.11
C LYS A 351 5.59 -13.99 2.84
N LYS A 352 6.09 -13.12 1.97
CA LYS A 352 6.73 -13.51 0.71
C LYS A 352 8.03 -14.28 0.93
N TRP A 353 8.84 -13.84 1.89
CA TRP A 353 10.08 -14.51 2.26
C TRP A 353 9.83 -15.91 2.83
N VAL A 354 8.83 -16.09 3.69
CA VAL A 354 8.45 -17.40 4.24
C VAL A 354 8.06 -18.37 3.14
N SER A 355 7.30 -17.94 2.14
CA SER A 355 6.89 -18.80 1.02
C SER A 355 8.08 -19.30 0.19
N ARG A 356 9.20 -18.57 0.17
CA ARG A 356 10.44 -18.92 -0.56
C ARG A 356 11.44 -19.66 0.31
N ASN A 357 11.31 -19.54 1.63
CA ASN A 357 12.19 -20.15 2.62
C ASN A 357 11.38 -21.06 3.55
N PRO A 358 10.80 -22.16 3.03
CA PRO A 358 10.07 -23.11 3.85
C PRO A 358 10.99 -23.71 4.93
N SER A 359 10.46 -23.97 6.12
CA SER A 359 11.21 -24.56 7.23
C SER A 359 10.31 -25.50 8.02
N PRO A 360 10.81 -26.64 8.47
CA PRO A 360 10.08 -27.52 9.38
C PRO A 360 10.04 -26.98 10.81
N ASP A 361 10.89 -26.00 11.14
CA ASP A 361 10.92 -25.35 12.46
C ASP A 361 9.79 -24.33 12.59
N ARG A 362 8.74 -24.73 13.29
CA ARG A 362 7.58 -23.87 13.57
C ARG A 362 7.84 -22.82 14.66
N ASP A 363 8.89 -23.01 15.46
CA ASP A 363 9.28 -22.09 16.54
C ASP A 363 10.19 -20.95 16.04
N ARG A 364 10.64 -21.01 14.78
CA ARG A 364 11.49 -19.94 14.22
C ARG A 364 10.81 -18.58 14.34
N GLY A 365 11.46 -17.67 15.03
CA GLY A 365 10.97 -16.31 15.25
C GLY A 365 11.25 -15.40 14.06
N LEU A 366 10.22 -14.74 13.55
CA LEU A 366 10.29 -13.75 12.48
C LEU A 366 9.61 -12.46 12.94
N ILE A 367 10.32 -11.35 12.88
CA ILE A 367 9.78 -10.05 13.33
C ILE A 367 9.55 -9.13 12.15
N ALA A 368 8.33 -8.58 12.03
CA ALA A 368 8.03 -7.49 11.11
C ALA A 368 7.80 -6.18 11.87
N THR A 369 8.39 -5.08 11.38
CA THR A 369 8.18 -3.76 11.98
C THR A 369 6.91 -3.12 11.43
N ALA A 370 5.87 -2.94 12.26
CA ALA A 370 4.69 -2.12 11.96
C ALA A 370 5.08 -0.65 12.12
N SER A 371 5.65 -0.06 11.07
CA SER A 371 6.45 1.17 11.16
C SER A 371 5.62 2.45 11.35
N GLY A 372 4.32 2.44 10.99
CA GLY A 372 3.42 3.58 11.19
C GLY A 372 1.97 3.32 10.77
N ALA A 373 1.08 4.25 11.17
CA ALA A 373 -0.36 4.18 10.94
C ALA A 373 -0.98 5.51 10.45
N ASN A 374 -0.19 6.46 9.99
CA ASN A 374 -0.68 7.77 9.53
C ASN A 374 -1.31 7.70 8.13
N MET A 375 -2.36 6.92 7.99
CA MET A 375 -3.09 6.74 6.74
C MET A 375 -4.36 7.61 6.69
N ASN A 376 -4.69 8.16 5.51
CA ASN A 376 -5.99 8.75 5.28
C ASN A 376 -7.06 7.65 5.23
N PHE A 377 -8.17 7.85 5.94
CA PHE A 377 -9.27 6.87 6.03
C PHE A 377 -9.83 6.47 4.65
N ASP A 378 -9.89 7.40 3.71
CA ASP A 378 -10.40 7.14 2.35
C ASP A 378 -9.60 6.05 1.60
N ARG A 379 -8.33 5.86 1.97
CA ARG A 379 -7.49 4.79 1.38
C ARG A 379 -7.93 3.38 1.77
N LEU A 380 -8.70 3.23 2.86
CA LEU A 380 -9.19 1.90 3.29
C LEU A 380 -10.06 1.24 2.23
N ARG A 381 -10.80 2.02 1.46
CA ARG A 381 -11.59 1.49 0.36
C ARG A 381 -10.69 0.75 -0.65
N PHE A 382 -9.62 1.40 -1.09
CA PHE A 382 -8.66 0.79 -2.02
C PHE A 382 -8.00 -0.45 -1.42
N VAL A 383 -7.59 -0.38 -0.14
CA VAL A 383 -6.97 -1.52 0.56
C VAL A 383 -7.92 -2.72 0.62
N ALA A 384 -9.18 -2.50 1.00
CA ALA A 384 -10.18 -3.57 1.09
C ALA A 384 -10.43 -4.25 -0.27
N GLU A 385 -10.45 -3.46 -1.35
CA GLU A 385 -10.66 -3.95 -2.71
C GLU A 385 -9.51 -4.79 -3.28
N ARG A 386 -8.28 -4.55 -2.80
CA ARG A 386 -7.05 -5.18 -3.32
C ARG A 386 -6.51 -6.31 -2.43
N ALA A 387 -6.92 -6.35 -1.18
CA ALA A 387 -6.38 -7.29 -0.21
C ALA A 387 -6.64 -8.77 -0.58
N ALA A 388 -7.83 -9.10 -1.07
CA ALA A 388 -8.18 -10.47 -1.46
C ALA A 388 -7.36 -10.96 -2.67
N LEU A 389 -7.08 -10.06 -3.64
CA LEU A 389 -6.20 -10.35 -4.77
C LEU A 389 -4.76 -10.59 -4.30
N GLY A 390 -4.27 -9.76 -3.37
CA GLY A 390 -2.92 -9.89 -2.80
C GLY A 390 -2.72 -11.14 -1.93
N GLU A 391 -3.81 -11.71 -1.40
CA GLU A 391 -3.79 -13.00 -0.70
C GLU A 391 -3.87 -14.21 -1.66
N ASN A 392 -4.04 -13.98 -2.97
CA ASN A 392 -4.36 -15.01 -3.96
C ASN A 392 -5.63 -15.82 -3.58
N LYS A 393 -6.56 -15.19 -2.88
CA LYS A 393 -7.85 -15.80 -2.50
C LYS A 393 -8.96 -15.47 -3.48
N GLU A 394 -8.76 -14.50 -4.35
CA GLU A 394 -9.69 -14.08 -5.39
C GLU A 394 -9.00 -14.09 -6.75
N ALA A 395 -9.71 -14.52 -7.79
CA ALA A 395 -9.35 -14.29 -9.17
C ALA A 395 -10.38 -13.41 -9.85
N LEU A 396 -9.92 -12.47 -10.67
CA LEU A 396 -10.75 -11.63 -11.52
C LEU A 396 -10.68 -12.16 -12.95
N LEU A 397 -11.81 -12.63 -13.47
CA LEU A 397 -11.90 -13.27 -14.77
C LEU A 397 -12.77 -12.47 -15.74
N SER A 398 -12.35 -12.37 -16.99
CA SER A 398 -13.24 -12.03 -18.12
C SER A 398 -13.72 -13.32 -18.75
N VAL A 399 -15.04 -13.51 -18.83
CA VAL A 399 -15.65 -14.72 -19.40
C VAL A 399 -16.59 -14.33 -20.53
N THR A 400 -16.43 -14.94 -21.70
CA THR A 400 -17.33 -14.77 -22.83
C THR A 400 -18.23 -15.99 -22.95
N ILE A 401 -19.54 -15.75 -23.01
CA ILE A 401 -20.59 -16.78 -23.19
C ILE A 401 -21.54 -16.36 -24.33
N PRO A 402 -22.29 -17.29 -24.95
CA PRO A 402 -23.33 -16.95 -25.90
C PRO A 402 -24.43 -16.10 -25.24
N GLU A 403 -24.91 -15.06 -25.96
CA GLU A 403 -25.99 -14.20 -25.49
C GLU A 403 -27.34 -14.89 -25.73
N MET A 404 -27.72 -15.76 -24.82
CA MET A 404 -28.97 -16.49 -24.88
C MET A 404 -29.52 -16.86 -23.50
N PRO A 405 -30.85 -17.01 -23.35
CA PRO A 405 -31.45 -17.44 -22.09
C PRO A 405 -30.82 -18.74 -21.58
N GLY A 406 -30.50 -18.75 -20.27
CA GLY A 406 -29.88 -19.92 -19.60
C GLY A 406 -28.35 -19.98 -19.68
N ALA A 407 -27.68 -19.14 -20.47
CA ALA A 407 -26.21 -19.14 -20.56
C ALA A 407 -25.54 -18.76 -19.23
N PHE A 408 -26.10 -17.82 -18.50
CA PHE A 408 -25.66 -17.44 -17.15
C PHE A 408 -25.77 -18.59 -16.15
N ALA A 409 -26.88 -19.34 -16.15
CA ALA A 409 -27.04 -20.49 -15.28
C ALA A 409 -25.98 -21.56 -15.55
N LYS A 410 -25.62 -21.79 -16.83
CA LYS A 410 -24.52 -22.68 -17.21
C LYS A 410 -23.18 -22.18 -16.71
N LEU A 411 -22.89 -20.86 -16.82
CA LEU A 411 -21.66 -20.26 -16.29
C LEU A 411 -21.55 -20.47 -14.78
N VAL A 412 -22.61 -20.14 -14.03
CA VAL A 412 -22.60 -20.28 -12.57
C VAL A 412 -22.54 -21.74 -12.13
N ALA A 413 -23.14 -22.67 -12.88
CA ALA A 413 -23.00 -24.11 -12.63
C ALA A 413 -21.53 -24.60 -12.79
N VAL A 414 -20.77 -24.02 -13.73
CA VAL A 414 -19.33 -24.31 -13.90
C VAL A 414 -18.49 -23.69 -12.77
N ILE A 415 -18.84 -22.48 -12.32
CA ILE A 415 -18.15 -21.79 -11.23
C ILE A 415 -18.42 -22.49 -9.88
N HIS A 416 -19.63 -23.01 -9.68
CA HIS A 416 -20.00 -23.70 -8.43
C HIS A 416 -19.07 -24.92 -8.16
N PRO A 417 -18.55 -25.12 -6.92
CA PRO A 417 -18.97 -24.52 -5.64
C PRO A 417 -18.16 -23.27 -5.20
N MET A 418 -17.38 -22.64 -6.08
CA MET A 418 -16.66 -21.42 -5.73
C MET A 418 -17.64 -20.28 -5.43
N ALA A 419 -17.31 -19.47 -4.43
CA ALA A 419 -18.07 -18.26 -4.14
C ALA A 419 -17.76 -17.19 -5.19
N VAL A 420 -18.78 -16.53 -5.70
CA VAL A 420 -18.65 -15.37 -6.57
C VAL A 420 -18.52 -14.12 -5.69
N THR A 421 -17.44 -13.37 -5.85
CA THR A 421 -17.15 -12.15 -5.09
C THR A 421 -17.63 -10.89 -5.83
N GLU A 422 -17.60 -10.94 -7.16
CA GLU A 422 -18.06 -9.89 -8.06
C GLU A 422 -18.63 -10.49 -9.33
N PHE A 423 -19.71 -9.89 -9.86
CA PHE A 423 -20.29 -10.28 -11.14
C PHE A 423 -20.86 -9.04 -11.83
N SER A 424 -20.27 -8.66 -12.95
CA SER A 424 -20.66 -7.48 -13.71
C SER A 424 -20.89 -7.84 -15.16
N TYR A 425 -22.09 -7.52 -15.66
CA TYR A 425 -22.50 -7.76 -17.04
C TYR A 425 -23.49 -6.71 -17.51
N ARG A 426 -23.42 -6.35 -18.78
CA ARG A 426 -24.42 -5.55 -19.48
C ARG A 426 -24.60 -6.06 -20.91
N TYR A 427 -25.84 -6.19 -21.34
CA TYR A 427 -26.20 -6.54 -22.71
C TYR A 427 -25.64 -5.51 -23.71
N SER A 428 -24.86 -5.97 -24.67
CA SER A 428 -24.24 -5.15 -25.70
C SER A 428 -24.61 -5.56 -27.13
N GLY A 429 -25.18 -6.76 -27.34
CA GLY A 429 -25.54 -7.27 -28.65
C GLY A 429 -26.03 -8.72 -28.58
N PRO A 430 -26.58 -9.28 -29.68
CA PRO A 430 -27.28 -10.59 -29.65
C PRO A 430 -26.36 -11.81 -29.76
N SER A 431 -25.06 -11.66 -29.95
CA SER A 431 -24.16 -12.80 -30.22
C SER A 431 -23.45 -13.32 -28.99
N GLU A 432 -22.83 -12.42 -28.23
CA GLU A 432 -21.93 -12.76 -27.12
C GLU A 432 -22.11 -11.82 -25.93
N ALA A 433 -22.03 -12.41 -24.74
CA ALA A 433 -22.01 -11.71 -23.46
C ALA A 433 -20.60 -11.76 -22.88
N ASN A 434 -20.02 -10.58 -22.60
CA ASN A 434 -18.74 -10.45 -21.93
C ASN A 434 -19.00 -10.12 -20.45
N ILE A 435 -18.53 -10.99 -19.56
CA ILE A 435 -18.81 -10.94 -18.13
C ILE A 435 -17.51 -10.73 -17.38
N LEU A 436 -17.49 -9.77 -16.48
CA LEU A 436 -16.44 -9.67 -15.48
C LEU A 436 -16.90 -10.39 -14.22
N VAL A 437 -16.15 -11.40 -13.78
CA VAL A 437 -16.49 -12.20 -12.60
C VAL A 437 -15.30 -12.34 -11.67
N GLY A 438 -15.49 -11.99 -10.40
CA GLY A 438 -14.59 -12.32 -9.30
C GLY A 438 -15.01 -13.64 -8.67
N VAL A 439 -14.06 -14.52 -8.41
CA VAL A 439 -14.31 -15.81 -7.77
C VAL A 439 -13.32 -16.06 -6.64
N GLU A 440 -13.82 -16.59 -5.52
CA GLU A 440 -12.98 -17.01 -4.40
C GLU A 440 -12.24 -18.30 -4.76
N LEU A 441 -10.90 -18.27 -4.68
CA LEU A 441 -10.05 -19.42 -4.96
C LEU A 441 -9.95 -20.32 -3.72
N LYS A 442 -10.74 -21.41 -3.69
CA LYS A 442 -10.54 -22.53 -2.76
C LYS A 442 -9.76 -23.61 -3.49
N ALA A 443 -8.41 -23.59 -3.40
CA ALA A 443 -7.51 -24.52 -4.09
C ALA A 443 -7.77 -24.69 -5.61
N ALA A 444 -6.80 -24.27 -6.39
CA ALA A 444 -6.62 -24.32 -7.83
C ALA A 444 -7.60 -25.17 -8.67
N THR A 445 -8.75 -24.64 -9.03
CA THR A 445 -9.60 -25.21 -10.11
C THR A 445 -9.99 -24.11 -11.08
N ARG A 446 -9.34 -24.09 -12.26
CA ARG A 446 -9.78 -23.23 -13.37
C ARG A 446 -11.06 -23.79 -13.99
N PRO A 447 -12.07 -22.96 -14.32
CA PRO A 447 -13.26 -23.42 -15.04
C PRO A 447 -12.88 -24.11 -16.36
N LYS A 448 -13.33 -25.36 -16.56
CA LYS A 448 -13.11 -26.07 -17.81
C LYS A 448 -14.25 -25.77 -18.79
N GLY A 449 -13.93 -25.48 -20.04
CA GLY A 449 -14.91 -25.46 -21.15
C GLY A 449 -15.48 -24.08 -21.53
N MET A 450 -14.96 -22.98 -21.01
CA MET A 450 -15.33 -21.60 -21.41
C MET A 450 -14.10 -20.82 -21.78
N ILE A 451 -14.25 -19.80 -22.64
CA ILE A 451 -13.18 -18.85 -22.93
C ILE A 451 -13.11 -17.88 -21.74
N ALA A 452 -12.15 -18.10 -20.87
CA ALA A 452 -11.92 -17.26 -19.71
C ALA A 452 -10.49 -16.72 -19.73
N THR A 453 -10.36 -15.41 -19.57
CA THR A 453 -9.07 -14.72 -19.42
C THR A 453 -8.91 -14.27 -17.98
N ASP A 454 -7.78 -14.64 -17.36
CA ASP A 454 -7.43 -14.19 -16.01
C ASP A 454 -6.91 -12.74 -16.05
N LEU A 455 -7.65 -11.85 -15.43
CA LEU A 455 -7.35 -10.42 -15.31
C LEU A 455 -6.85 -10.02 -13.91
N SER A 456 -6.57 -10.99 -13.04
CA SER A 456 -6.15 -10.73 -11.65
C SER A 456 -4.87 -9.88 -11.56
N GLN A 457 -4.03 -9.89 -12.60
CA GLN A 457 -2.83 -9.06 -12.69
C GLN A 457 -2.98 -7.84 -13.59
N ASP A 458 -4.13 -7.66 -14.25
CA ASP A 458 -4.40 -6.52 -15.12
C ASP A 458 -4.83 -5.30 -14.29
N GLU A 459 -3.97 -4.27 -14.26
CA GLU A 459 -4.24 -3.05 -13.49
C GLU A 459 -5.42 -2.25 -14.05
N LEU A 460 -5.62 -2.26 -15.37
CA LEU A 460 -6.78 -1.62 -16.00
C LEU A 460 -8.09 -2.27 -15.53
N ALA A 461 -8.13 -3.61 -15.49
CA ALA A 461 -9.30 -4.34 -15.01
C ALA A 461 -9.58 -4.05 -13.54
N LYS A 462 -8.56 -4.11 -12.68
CA LYS A 462 -8.68 -3.88 -11.23
C LYS A 462 -9.09 -2.46 -10.86
N SER A 463 -8.58 -1.47 -11.58
CA SER A 463 -8.76 -0.05 -11.22
C SER A 463 -9.88 0.66 -11.98
N HIS A 464 -10.28 0.15 -13.15
CA HIS A 464 -11.23 0.85 -14.02
C HIS A 464 -12.34 -0.04 -14.57
N ILE A 465 -12.02 -1.16 -15.24
CA ILE A 465 -13.03 -1.96 -15.95
C ILE A 465 -14.12 -2.46 -15.01
N ARG A 466 -13.77 -2.91 -13.81
CA ARG A 466 -14.74 -3.38 -12.80
C ARG A 466 -15.82 -2.34 -12.42
N TYR A 467 -15.58 -1.06 -12.70
CA TYR A 467 -16.55 0.04 -12.46
C TYR A 467 -17.23 0.50 -13.74
N LEU A 468 -16.73 0.12 -14.91
CA LEU A 468 -17.21 0.56 -16.22
C LEU A 468 -18.02 -0.52 -16.94
N VAL A 469 -17.90 -1.78 -16.55
CA VAL A 469 -18.73 -2.87 -17.09
C VAL A 469 -20.18 -2.58 -16.73
N GLY A 470 -20.99 -2.40 -17.74
CA GLY A 470 -22.38 -1.98 -17.62
C GLY A 470 -22.74 -1.01 -18.74
N GLY A 471 -22.57 0.27 -18.53
CA GLY A 471 -22.91 1.30 -19.51
C GLY A 471 -24.39 1.34 -19.87
N ARG A 472 -24.71 2.09 -20.95
CA ARG A 472 -26.09 2.22 -21.48
C ARG A 472 -26.44 1.06 -22.42
N SER A 473 -27.71 0.69 -22.45
CA SER A 473 -28.22 -0.36 -23.33
C SER A 473 -29.62 -0.05 -23.81
N ASN A 474 -29.96 -0.51 -25.03
CA ASN A 474 -31.30 -0.49 -25.62
C ASN A 474 -31.99 -1.87 -25.48
N ALA A 475 -31.69 -2.63 -24.44
CA ALA A 475 -32.35 -3.91 -24.21
C ALA A 475 -33.88 -3.73 -24.20
N ALA A 476 -34.57 -4.46 -25.08
CA ALA A 476 -36.02 -4.38 -25.19
C ALA A 476 -36.68 -5.02 -23.97
N ASP A 477 -37.84 -4.55 -23.56
CA ASP A 477 -38.65 -5.11 -22.48
C ASP A 477 -37.88 -5.34 -21.17
N GLU A 478 -36.96 -4.44 -20.85
CA GLU A 478 -36.13 -4.53 -19.66
C GLU A 478 -36.84 -4.02 -18.41
N HIS A 479 -36.95 -4.88 -17.40
CA HIS A 479 -37.37 -4.54 -16.05
C HIS A 479 -36.16 -4.57 -15.11
N LEU A 480 -35.97 -3.52 -14.33
CA LEU A 480 -34.81 -3.37 -13.45
C LEU A 480 -35.20 -3.54 -11.98
N TYR A 481 -34.53 -4.47 -11.30
CA TYR A 481 -34.78 -4.79 -9.90
C TYR A 481 -33.52 -4.66 -9.06
N MET A 482 -33.66 -4.13 -7.86
CA MET A 482 -32.70 -4.25 -6.79
C MET A 482 -33.14 -5.37 -5.85
N PHE A 483 -32.31 -6.40 -5.69
CA PHE A 483 -32.55 -7.53 -4.78
C PHE A 483 -31.62 -7.44 -3.56
N GLU A 484 -32.08 -8.04 -2.46
CA GLU A 484 -31.27 -8.29 -1.28
C GLU A 484 -31.08 -9.81 -1.09
N PHE A 485 -29.86 -10.29 -1.36
CA PHE A 485 -29.53 -11.71 -1.21
C PHE A 485 -28.82 -11.97 0.12
N PRO A 486 -29.05 -13.12 0.77
CA PRO A 486 -28.16 -13.53 1.86
C PRO A 486 -26.76 -13.83 1.30
N GLU A 487 -25.72 -13.27 1.95
CA GLU A 487 -24.32 -13.43 1.54
C GLU A 487 -23.80 -14.83 1.92
N ARG A 488 -24.27 -15.84 1.18
CA ARG A 488 -23.88 -17.24 1.36
C ARG A 488 -23.79 -17.97 0.04
N GLY A 489 -22.92 -18.98 -0.01
CA GLY A 489 -22.80 -19.85 -1.19
C GLY A 489 -24.15 -20.40 -1.66
N GLY A 490 -24.38 -20.36 -2.98
CA GLY A 490 -25.60 -20.86 -3.61
C GLY A 490 -26.74 -19.86 -3.80
N ALA A 491 -26.69 -18.65 -3.22
CA ALA A 491 -27.75 -17.64 -3.39
C ALA A 491 -27.91 -17.21 -4.86
N LEU A 492 -26.80 -16.91 -5.52
CA LEU A 492 -26.77 -16.58 -6.96
C LEU A 492 -27.21 -17.78 -7.82
N TYR A 493 -26.76 -18.99 -7.48
CA TYR A 493 -27.17 -20.21 -8.17
C TYR A 493 -28.70 -20.42 -8.09
N LYS A 494 -29.30 -20.25 -6.88
CA LYS A 494 -30.76 -20.30 -6.70
C LYS A 494 -31.46 -19.27 -7.58
N PHE A 495 -30.98 -18.00 -7.58
CA PHE A 495 -31.57 -16.93 -8.38
C PHE A 495 -31.64 -17.29 -9.87
N LEU A 496 -30.51 -17.72 -10.44
CA LEU A 496 -30.41 -18.03 -11.86
C LEU A 496 -31.22 -19.29 -12.28
N ASN A 497 -31.34 -20.29 -11.40
CA ASN A 497 -32.12 -21.49 -11.69
C ASN A 497 -33.64 -21.31 -11.47
N THR A 498 -34.03 -20.28 -10.73
CA THR A 498 -35.46 -19.95 -10.56
C THR A 498 -35.98 -19.11 -11.75
N LEU A 499 -35.06 -18.51 -12.53
CA LEU A 499 -35.45 -17.69 -13.69
C LEU A 499 -36.21 -18.54 -14.71
N GLN A 500 -37.38 -18.08 -15.13
CA GLN A 500 -38.28 -18.83 -16.01
C GLN A 500 -37.77 -18.88 -17.45
N PRO A 501 -38.05 -19.97 -18.21
CA PRO A 501 -37.68 -20.05 -19.64
C PRO A 501 -38.24 -18.90 -20.45
N GLY A 502 -37.40 -18.31 -21.31
CA GLY A 502 -37.76 -17.17 -22.13
C GLY A 502 -37.38 -15.81 -21.53
N MET A 503 -37.02 -15.74 -20.27
CA MET A 503 -36.45 -14.54 -19.67
C MET A 503 -34.95 -14.49 -19.88
N ASN A 504 -34.42 -13.32 -20.17
CA ASN A 504 -32.98 -13.10 -20.29
C ASN A 504 -32.52 -12.02 -19.32
N ILE A 505 -31.27 -12.14 -18.85
CA ILE A 505 -30.63 -11.12 -18.01
C ILE A 505 -29.95 -10.12 -18.95
N SER A 506 -30.31 -8.86 -18.87
CA SER A 506 -29.76 -7.76 -19.63
C SER A 506 -28.75 -6.92 -18.85
N LEU A 507 -28.84 -6.99 -17.53
CA LEU A 507 -27.92 -6.37 -16.58
C LEU A 507 -27.77 -7.25 -15.36
N PHE A 508 -26.55 -7.41 -14.90
CA PHE A 508 -26.29 -8.01 -13.58
C PHE A 508 -25.08 -7.33 -12.95
N HIS A 509 -25.28 -6.78 -11.76
CA HIS A 509 -24.21 -6.17 -10.98
C HIS A 509 -24.31 -6.63 -9.54
N TYR A 510 -23.29 -7.35 -9.10
CA TYR A 510 -23.10 -7.85 -7.76
C TYR A 510 -21.67 -7.63 -7.31
N ARG A 511 -21.50 -7.25 -6.06
CA ARG A 511 -20.20 -7.17 -5.39
C ARG A 511 -20.35 -7.47 -3.92
N ASN A 512 -19.48 -8.34 -3.39
CA ASN A 512 -19.40 -8.62 -1.96
C ASN A 512 -18.72 -7.43 -1.24
N TYR A 513 -19.45 -6.82 -0.30
CA TYR A 513 -18.94 -5.72 0.53
C TYR A 513 -18.64 -6.18 1.97
N GLY A 514 -18.63 -7.50 2.25
CA GLY A 514 -18.33 -8.06 3.57
C GLY A 514 -19.50 -7.96 4.57
N GLY A 515 -20.72 -7.70 4.09
CA GLY A 515 -21.94 -7.72 4.91
C GLY A 515 -22.65 -9.07 4.85
N ASP A 516 -23.64 -9.28 5.72
CA ASP A 516 -24.46 -10.51 5.72
C ASP A 516 -25.49 -10.54 4.58
N VAL A 517 -25.71 -9.42 3.91
CA VAL A 517 -26.68 -9.24 2.83
C VAL A 517 -26.01 -8.54 1.66
N ALA A 518 -26.10 -9.17 0.48
CA ALA A 518 -25.64 -8.61 -0.78
C ALA A 518 -26.76 -7.80 -1.45
N LYS A 519 -26.40 -6.62 -1.99
CA LYS A 519 -27.29 -5.81 -2.84
C LYS A 519 -26.94 -6.07 -4.30
N ILE A 520 -27.92 -6.55 -5.06
CA ILE A 520 -27.77 -6.93 -6.46
C ILE A 520 -28.67 -6.05 -7.32
N LEU A 521 -28.11 -5.54 -8.41
CA LEU A 521 -28.90 -4.89 -9.46
C LEU A 521 -29.03 -5.85 -10.63
N SER A 522 -30.25 -6.21 -11.00
CA SER A 522 -30.52 -7.09 -12.13
C SER A 522 -31.54 -6.48 -13.10
N GLY A 523 -31.18 -6.44 -14.39
CA GLY A 523 -32.09 -6.19 -15.49
C GLY A 523 -32.58 -7.50 -16.06
N ILE A 524 -33.89 -7.66 -16.16
CA ILE A 524 -34.55 -8.86 -16.68
C ILE A 524 -35.36 -8.46 -17.90
N GLN A 525 -35.10 -9.07 -19.05
CA GLN A 525 -35.92 -8.90 -20.24
C GLN A 525 -37.13 -9.84 -20.15
N CYS A 526 -38.30 -9.26 -20.13
CA CYS A 526 -39.57 -9.99 -20.07
C CYS A 526 -40.63 -9.29 -20.93
N LYS A 527 -41.14 -9.96 -21.94
CA LYS A 527 -42.21 -9.42 -22.76
C LYS A 527 -43.48 -9.25 -21.94
N LYS A 528 -44.31 -8.27 -22.34
CA LYS A 528 -45.58 -7.97 -21.65
C LYS A 528 -46.52 -9.21 -21.53
N GLU A 529 -46.43 -10.12 -22.50
CA GLU A 529 -47.17 -11.38 -22.51
C GLU A 529 -46.75 -12.37 -21.44
N ASP A 530 -45.50 -12.26 -20.96
CA ASP A 530 -44.90 -13.13 -19.96
C ASP A 530 -44.86 -12.51 -18.53
N SER A 531 -45.56 -11.39 -18.29
CA SER A 531 -45.55 -10.68 -17.00
C SER A 531 -45.97 -11.57 -15.82
N GLU A 532 -46.93 -12.50 -16.01
CA GLU A 532 -47.30 -13.45 -14.97
C GLU A 532 -46.15 -14.41 -14.57
N LYS A 533 -45.30 -14.77 -15.54
CA LYS A 533 -44.08 -15.58 -15.27
C LYS A 533 -43.08 -14.80 -14.46
N LEU A 534 -42.91 -13.49 -14.75
CA LEU A 534 -42.01 -12.60 -14.00
C LEU A 534 -42.47 -12.44 -12.56
N GLU A 535 -43.78 -12.25 -12.33
CA GLU A 535 -44.37 -12.21 -10.98
C GLU A 535 -44.20 -13.53 -10.26
N GLY A 536 -44.38 -14.66 -10.97
CA GLY A 536 -44.12 -15.99 -10.45
C GLY A 536 -42.67 -16.14 -9.97
N PHE A 537 -41.71 -15.77 -10.83
CA PHE A 537 -40.28 -15.78 -10.51
C PHE A 537 -39.99 -14.93 -9.26
N LEU A 538 -40.48 -13.70 -9.18
CA LEU A 538 -40.23 -12.77 -8.08
C LEU A 538 -40.79 -13.35 -6.74
N ARG A 539 -41.90 -14.07 -6.79
CA ARG A 539 -42.48 -14.74 -5.64
C ARG A 539 -41.69 -15.99 -5.21
N ASP A 540 -41.31 -16.82 -6.19
CA ASP A 540 -40.66 -18.11 -5.95
C ASP A 540 -39.23 -17.98 -5.45
N ILE A 541 -38.51 -16.92 -5.87
CA ILE A 541 -37.14 -16.62 -5.40
C ILE A 541 -37.10 -16.33 -3.91
N GLY A 542 -38.16 -15.68 -3.37
CA GLY A 542 -38.30 -15.39 -1.96
C GLY A 542 -37.28 -14.43 -1.37
N TYR A 543 -36.58 -13.65 -2.21
CA TYR A 543 -35.68 -12.59 -1.77
C TYR A 543 -36.38 -11.23 -1.77
N PRO A 544 -36.12 -10.36 -0.80
CA PRO A 544 -36.60 -8.98 -0.86
C PRO A 544 -36.12 -8.30 -2.15
N TYR A 545 -37.03 -7.57 -2.80
CA TYR A 545 -36.69 -6.82 -3.99
C TYR A 545 -37.44 -5.50 -4.08
N LYS A 546 -36.89 -4.59 -4.90
CA LYS A 546 -37.51 -3.31 -5.28
C LYS A 546 -37.38 -3.11 -6.77
N GLU A 547 -38.48 -2.88 -7.47
CA GLU A 547 -38.43 -2.46 -8.86
C GLU A 547 -37.96 -1.01 -8.97
N VAL A 548 -37.02 -0.77 -9.87
CA VAL A 548 -36.38 0.55 -10.10
C VAL A 548 -36.37 0.97 -11.55
N THR A 549 -37.12 0.29 -12.42
CA THR A 549 -37.28 0.60 -13.86
C THR A 549 -37.71 2.04 -14.10
N GLY A 550 -38.53 2.62 -13.21
CA GLY A 550 -38.99 4.00 -13.31
C GLY A 550 -38.00 5.06 -12.79
N SER A 551 -36.86 4.65 -12.19
CA SER A 551 -35.95 5.60 -11.54
C SER A 551 -35.24 6.53 -12.53
N GLU A 552 -34.98 7.76 -12.09
CA GLU A 552 -34.24 8.77 -12.86
C GLU A 552 -32.81 8.29 -13.16
N SER A 553 -32.16 7.66 -12.20
CA SER A 553 -30.80 7.11 -12.34
C SER A 553 -30.72 6.06 -13.46
N TYR A 554 -31.74 5.16 -13.56
CA TYR A 554 -31.79 4.18 -14.64
C TYR A 554 -31.94 4.86 -16.01
N LYS A 555 -32.89 5.79 -16.15
CA LYS A 555 -33.14 6.51 -17.40
C LYS A 555 -31.92 7.33 -17.86
N THR A 556 -31.22 7.96 -16.90
CA THR A 556 -30.11 8.85 -17.22
C THR A 556 -28.83 8.09 -17.55
N PHE A 557 -28.52 7.00 -16.80
CA PHE A 557 -27.18 6.39 -16.84
C PHE A 557 -27.13 4.99 -17.46
N LEU A 558 -28.25 4.25 -17.46
CA LEU A 558 -28.25 2.85 -17.88
C LEU A 558 -29.10 2.57 -19.13
N ARG A 559 -29.90 3.53 -19.61
CA ARG A 559 -30.71 3.40 -20.80
C ARG A 559 -30.36 4.48 -21.84
N HIS A 560 -30.41 4.10 -23.15
CA HIS A 560 -30.28 5.03 -24.25
C HIS A 560 -31.57 5.77 -24.50
#